data_c2e888cace8b3513d6916dd6b902ecbc
#
_entry.id   c2e888cace8b3513d6916dd6b902ecbc
#
_cell.length_a   1.000
_cell.length_b   1.000
_cell.length_c   1.000
_cell.angle_alpha   90.00
_cell.angle_beta   90.00
_cell.angle_gamma   90.00
#
_symmetry.space_group_name_H-M   'P 1'
#
loop_
_entity.id
_entity.type
_entity.pdbx_description
1 polymer ?
#
loop_
_entity_poly.entity_id
_entity_poly.type
_entity_poly.pdbx_seq_one_letter_code
_entity_poly.pdbx_strand_id
1 'polypeptide(L)'
;MYFHPLQEEIGNMSDEDISKRIKELSRKVAIARRGRNPEMLMNLQHALQTYQNAIRERRIEEWHKNHKKLRNEPDLGDLINME
;
A
#
# COMPACT_ATOMS: atom_id res chain seq x y z
N MET A 1 -7.62 -18.14 -16.12
CA MET A 1 -6.89 -17.16 -15.71
C MET A 1 -6.78 -17.10 -14.24
N TYR A 2 -5.72 -16.82 -13.79
CA TYR A 2 -5.50 -16.81 -12.39
C TYR A 2 -5.94 -15.53 -11.78
N PHE A 3 -6.64 -15.64 -10.68
CA PHE A 3 -7.14 -14.49 -10.04
C PHE A 3 -6.55 -14.41 -8.69
N HIS A 4 -6.09 -13.31 -8.28
CA HIS A 4 -5.43 -13.14 -7.01
C HIS A 4 -6.42 -12.73 -5.94
N PRO A 5 -6.88 -13.65 -5.13
CA PRO A 5 -7.92 -13.33 -4.16
C PRO A 5 -7.50 -12.27 -3.16
N LEU A 6 -6.22 -12.22 -2.86
CA LEU A 6 -5.74 -11.23 -1.91
C LEU A 6 -5.98 -9.82 -2.39
N GLN A 7 -5.74 -9.57 -3.66
CA GLN A 7 -5.95 -8.24 -4.20
C GLN A 7 -7.41 -7.85 -4.19
N GLU A 8 -8.27 -8.80 -4.46
CA GLU A 8 -9.69 -8.52 -4.44
C GLU A 8 -10.12 -8.21 -3.03
N GLU A 9 -9.62 -8.96 -2.08
CA GLU A 9 -9.93 -8.74 -0.70
C GLU A 9 -9.49 -7.35 -0.26
N ILE A 10 -8.29 -6.97 -0.65
CA ILE A 10 -7.76 -5.66 -0.30
C ILE A 10 -8.61 -4.55 -0.88
N GLY A 11 -9.09 -4.75 -2.08
CA GLY A 11 -9.92 -3.75 -2.72
C GLY A 11 -11.17 -3.40 -1.93
N ASN A 12 -11.65 -4.36 -1.13
CA ASN A 12 -12.84 -4.14 -0.34
C ASN A 12 -12.55 -3.72 1.10
N MET A 13 -11.30 -3.57 1.46
CA MET A 13 -10.95 -3.24 2.82
C MET A 13 -10.80 -1.74 2.99
N SER A 14 -11.11 -1.26 4.18
CA SER A 14 -10.89 0.14 4.48
C SER A 14 -9.41 0.37 4.77
N ASP A 15 -9.01 1.62 4.76
CA ASP A 15 -7.62 1.95 5.07
C ASP A 15 -7.26 1.48 6.45
N GLU A 16 -8.19 1.60 7.37
CA GLU A 16 -7.95 1.17 8.72
C GLU A 16 -7.71 -0.32 8.79
N ASP A 17 -8.51 -1.08 8.07
CA ASP A 17 -8.38 -2.52 8.06
C ASP A 17 -7.05 -2.94 7.45
N ILE A 18 -6.64 -2.26 6.40
CA ILE A 18 -5.36 -2.55 5.78
C ILE A 18 -4.23 -2.26 6.75
N SER A 19 -4.32 -1.16 7.46
CA SER A 19 -3.29 -0.81 8.43
C SER A 19 -3.19 -1.84 9.55
N LYS A 20 -4.33 -2.34 9.99
CA LYS A 20 -4.33 -3.35 11.01
C LYS A 20 -3.68 -4.62 10.51
N ARG A 21 -3.97 -4.97 9.29
CA ARG A 21 -3.40 -6.18 8.72
C ARG A 21 -1.89 -6.03 8.57
N ILE A 22 -1.44 -4.83 8.22
CA ILE A 22 -0.01 -4.59 8.10
C ILE A 22 0.68 -4.79 9.44
N LYS A 23 0.07 -4.30 10.50
CA LYS A 23 0.65 -4.49 11.83
C LYS A 23 0.70 -5.95 12.20
N GLU A 24 -0.36 -6.66 11.92
CA GLU A 24 -0.43 -8.08 12.20
C GLU A 24 0.65 -8.84 11.46
N LEU A 25 0.77 -8.56 10.18
CA LEU A 25 1.75 -9.26 9.37
C LEU A 25 3.16 -8.91 9.78
N SER A 26 3.39 -7.67 10.17
CA SER A 26 4.72 -7.27 10.65
C SER A 26 5.11 -8.06 11.87
N ARG A 27 4.16 -8.29 12.75
CA ARG A 27 4.41 -9.05 13.95
C ARG A 27 4.72 -10.50 13.61
N LYS A 28 3.96 -11.05 12.68
CA LYS A 28 4.17 -12.42 12.27
C LYS A 28 5.51 -12.60 11.56
N VAL A 29 5.92 -11.60 10.81
CA VAL A 29 7.21 -11.65 10.15
C VAL A 29 8.32 -11.73 11.19
N ALA A 30 8.21 -10.95 12.26
CA ALA A 30 9.22 -10.98 13.30
C ALA A 30 9.28 -12.36 13.95
N ILE A 31 8.13 -12.97 14.17
CA ILE A 31 8.08 -14.28 14.76
C ILE A 31 8.67 -15.33 13.83
N ALA A 32 8.33 -15.27 12.58
CA ALA A 32 8.85 -16.24 11.61
C ALA A 32 10.35 -16.13 11.47
N ARG A 33 10.85 -14.90 11.58
CA ARG A 33 12.28 -14.69 11.47
C ARG A 33 13.01 -15.33 12.63
N ARG A 34 12.44 -15.24 13.81
CA ARG A 34 13.03 -15.83 14.96
C ARG A 34 12.91 -17.35 14.91
N GLY A 35 11.84 -17.86 14.37
CA GLY A 35 11.61 -19.28 14.28
C GLY A 35 12.38 -19.97 13.17
N ARG A 36 13.10 -19.17 12.37
CA ARG A 36 13.87 -19.75 11.28
C ARG A 36 13.03 -20.56 10.33
N ASN A 37 11.94 -19.99 9.90
CA ASN A 37 11.09 -20.63 8.93
C ASN A 37 11.12 -19.79 7.67
N PRO A 38 12.08 -20.02 6.79
CA PRO A 38 12.25 -19.15 5.63
C PRO A 38 11.08 -19.14 4.66
N GLU A 39 10.43 -20.26 4.52
CA GLU A 39 9.32 -20.31 3.60
C GLU A 39 8.15 -19.47 4.10
N MET A 40 7.82 -19.61 5.37
CA MET A 40 6.77 -18.82 5.94
C MET A 40 7.15 -17.35 5.94
N LEU A 41 8.40 -17.06 6.24
CA LEU A 41 8.87 -15.69 6.26
C LEU A 41 8.69 -15.05 4.89
N MET A 42 9.04 -15.75 3.84
CA MET A 42 8.89 -15.24 2.51
C MET A 42 7.46 -14.98 2.17
N ASN A 43 6.58 -15.90 2.52
CA ASN A 43 5.16 -15.73 2.24
C ASN A 43 4.60 -14.54 3.00
N LEU A 44 4.99 -14.38 4.25
CA LEU A 44 4.50 -13.28 5.06
C LEU A 44 5.01 -11.94 4.55
N GLN A 45 6.26 -11.91 4.12
CA GLN A 45 6.82 -10.68 3.58
C GLN A 45 6.15 -10.28 2.29
N HIS A 46 5.82 -11.27 1.48
CA HIS A 46 5.14 -11.00 0.24
C HIS A 46 3.76 -10.41 0.50
N ALA A 47 3.03 -11.00 1.42
CA ALA A 47 1.72 -10.49 1.77
C ALA A 47 1.82 -9.10 2.37
N LEU A 48 2.79 -8.89 3.24
CA LEU A 48 2.98 -7.60 3.88
C LEU A 48 3.24 -6.53 2.83
N GLN A 49 4.09 -6.84 1.87
CA GLN A 49 4.39 -5.89 0.83
C GLN A 49 3.16 -5.57 -0.01
N THR A 50 2.33 -6.57 -0.28
CA THR A 50 1.12 -6.35 -1.05
C THR A 50 0.20 -5.36 -0.34
N TYR A 51 0.04 -5.51 0.97
CA TYR A 51 -0.79 -4.59 1.72
C TYR A 51 -0.17 -3.20 1.79
N GLN A 52 1.14 -3.14 1.94
CA GLN A 52 1.81 -1.85 2.00
C GLN A 52 1.70 -1.11 0.68
N ASN A 53 1.80 -1.83 -0.42
CA ASN A 53 1.65 -1.21 -1.73
C ASN A 53 0.25 -0.70 -1.92
N ALA A 54 -0.73 -1.44 -1.45
CA ALA A 54 -2.12 -1.04 -1.59
C ALA A 54 -2.39 0.28 -0.85
N ILE A 55 -1.90 0.39 0.37
CA ILE A 55 -2.15 1.59 1.15
C ILE A 55 -1.40 2.77 0.54
N ARG A 56 -0.22 2.52 0.01
CA ARG A 56 0.56 3.56 -0.62
C ARG A 56 -0.14 4.07 -1.87
N GLU A 57 -0.68 3.17 -2.66
CA GLU A 57 -1.37 3.57 -3.87
C GLU A 57 -2.61 4.38 -3.56
N ARG A 58 -3.31 4.02 -2.50
CA ARG A 58 -4.48 4.78 -2.10
C ARG A 58 -4.11 6.18 -1.69
N ARG A 59 -3.00 6.33 -1.00
CA ARG A 59 -2.56 7.65 -0.57
C ARG A 59 -2.13 8.50 -1.75
N ILE A 60 -1.46 7.88 -2.71
CA ILE A 60 -1.05 8.60 -3.90
C ILE A 60 -2.27 9.06 -4.68
N GLU A 61 -3.25 8.19 -4.79
CA GLU A 61 -4.45 8.53 -5.51
C GLU A 61 -5.17 9.67 -4.83
N GLU A 62 -5.24 9.63 -3.53
CA GLU A 62 -5.88 10.67 -2.76
C GLU A 62 -5.13 11.97 -2.92
N TRP A 63 -3.82 11.91 -2.89
CA TRP A 63 -2.98 13.07 -3.06
C TRP A 63 -3.23 13.71 -4.43
N HIS A 64 -3.31 12.90 -5.46
CA HIS A 64 -3.57 13.39 -6.81
C HIS A 64 -4.94 14.07 -6.89
N LYS A 65 -5.93 13.49 -6.29
CA LYS A 65 -7.24 14.08 -6.29
C LYS A 65 -7.23 15.43 -5.65
N ASN A 66 -6.61 15.55 -4.51
CA ASN A 66 -6.58 16.80 -3.79
C ASN A 66 -5.80 17.86 -4.54
N HIS A 67 -4.70 17.46 -5.12
CA HIS A 67 -3.89 18.43 -5.84
C HIS A 67 -4.51 18.83 -7.16
N LYS A 68 -5.26 17.93 -7.74
CA LYS A 68 -5.95 18.28 -8.94
C LYS A 68 -6.95 19.35 -8.67
N LYS A 69 -7.64 19.27 -7.54
CA LYS A 69 -8.56 20.26 -7.19
C LYS A 69 -7.89 21.56 -7.00
N LEU A 70 -6.79 21.57 -6.30
CA LEU A 70 -6.08 22.78 -6.07
C LEU A 70 -5.51 23.32 -7.33
N ARG A 71 -5.16 22.47 -8.22
CA ARG A 71 -4.54 22.92 -9.37
C ARG A 71 -5.39 23.40 -10.39
N ASN A 72 -6.49 23.58 -10.18
CA ASN A 72 -7.28 24.16 -11.09
C ASN A 72 -6.62 25.31 -11.60
N GLU A 73 -5.70 25.86 -10.89
CA GLU A 73 -5.04 26.94 -11.29
C GLU A 73 -3.89 26.45 -11.96
N PRO A 74 -3.52 26.98 -12.80
CA PRO A 74 -2.45 26.55 -13.54
C PRO A 74 -1.21 26.55 -12.95
N ASP A 75 -0.77 26.62 -12.98
CA ASP A 75 0.32 26.55 -12.57
C ASP A 75 1.05 26.26 -12.03
N LEU A 76 1.16 26.22 -11.66
CA LEU A 76 1.87 25.90 -10.88
C LEU A 76 2.81 25.09 -11.37
N GLY A 77 2.43 24.14 -11.49
CA GLY A 77 3.29 23.28 -11.91
C GLY A 77 4.07 23.82 -12.94
N ASP A 78 3.58 24.45 -13.52
CA ASP A 78 4.17 24.91 -14.50
C ASP A 78 5.13 25.65 -14.09
N LEU A 79 4.94 26.23 -13.30
CA LEU A 79 5.81 26.99 -12.86
C LEU A 79 6.91 26.38 -12.49
N ILE A 80 6.76 25.58 -12.05
CA ILE A 80 7.76 24.91 -11.64
C ILE A 80 8.66 24.68 -12.61
N ASN A 81 8.39 24.62 -13.39
CA ASN A 81 9.14 24.36 -14.24
C ASN A 81 9.68 25.27 -14.74
N MET A 82 9.50 25.94 -14.65
CA MET A 82 9.98 26.74 -14.89
C MET A 82 10.63 27.22 -14.63
N GLU A 83 10.68 27.26 -14.47
CA GLU A 83 11.12 27.75 -14.22
C GLU A 83 11.38 27.75 -14.16
#